data_1d2a39c7bff9a8ce602abaa99e77f5f4
#
_entry.id   1d2a39c7bff9a8ce602abaa99e77f5f4
#
_cell.length_a   1.000
_cell.length_b   1.000
_cell.length_c   1.000
_cell.angle_alpha   90.00
_cell.angle_beta   90.00
_cell.angle_gamma   90.00
#
_symmetry.space_group_name_H-M   'P 1'
#
loop_
_entity.id
_entity.type
_entity.pdbx_description
1 polymer ?
#
loop_
_entity_poly.entity_id
_entity_poly.type
_entity_poly.pdbx_seq_one_letter_code
_entity_poly.pdbx_strand_id
1 'polypeptide(L)'
;MEILITICIILLCIFIVLGIIFLYLYFKLKASIKSLGISKSEFMNMIKEGEEDSKYRHKSISGMSNLLLPRIIKDFPNFSESELYSKVETSLLAIFHSLEDGYVQKKVELNIIKSNLESKILDLKNSNTKVRFEDIVFHKHAIKGYEKTDGVLIITVATSLEYYYSCEKDGKLVDEYREYKKQTSYTTRFIYVYDPEKYEKTSSLVGIHCPNCGSPVKELSNKHCSYCGSGLEDINLKSWFISEYKEDK
;
A
#
# COMPACT_ATOMS: atom_id res chain seq x y z
N MET A 1 25.03 -2.35 45.83
CA MET A 1 24.38 -1.08 46.22
C MET A 1 24.99 0.10 45.45
N GLU A 2 26.32 0.22 45.37
CA GLU A 2 27.02 1.31 44.66
C GLU A 2 26.72 1.39 43.16
N ILE A 3 26.64 0.26 42.46
CA ILE A 3 26.33 0.23 41.00
C ILE A 3 24.92 0.79 40.71
N LEU A 4 23.95 0.48 41.55
CA LEU A 4 22.57 0.97 41.41
C LEU A 4 22.48 2.48 41.61
N ILE A 5 23.23 3.00 42.60
CA ILE A 5 23.32 4.44 42.89
C ILE A 5 23.98 5.16 41.72
N THR A 6 25.03 4.61 41.13
CA THR A 6 25.72 5.18 39.96
C THR A 6 24.81 5.24 38.74
N ILE A 7 24.04 4.19 38.48
CA ILE A 7 23.04 4.16 37.39
C ILE A 7 21.96 5.23 37.62
N CYS A 8 21.45 5.37 38.83
CA CYS A 8 20.44 6.40 39.16
C CYS A 8 21.00 7.81 38.94
N ILE A 9 22.25 8.08 39.31
CA ILE A 9 22.90 9.38 39.08
C ILE A 9 23.05 9.68 37.57
N ILE A 10 23.48 8.67 36.79
CA ILE A 10 23.59 8.82 35.31
C ILE A 10 22.23 9.11 34.71
N LEU A 11 21.18 8.39 35.06
CA LEU A 11 19.83 8.62 34.58
C LEU A 11 19.33 10.02 34.96
N LEU A 12 19.56 10.47 36.17
CA LEU A 12 19.21 11.82 36.63
C LEU A 12 19.92 12.89 35.79
N CYS A 13 21.22 12.73 35.54
CA CYS A 13 21.99 13.64 34.71
C CYS A 13 21.43 13.71 33.27
N ILE A 14 21.05 12.55 32.69
CA ILE A 14 20.43 12.49 31.34
C ILE A 14 19.10 13.24 31.34
N PHE A 15 18.25 13.06 32.35
CA PHE A 15 16.98 13.78 32.47
C PHE A 15 17.17 15.30 32.58
N ILE A 16 18.17 15.73 33.35
CA ILE A 16 18.49 17.17 33.49
C ILE A 16 18.94 17.74 32.13
N VAL A 17 19.83 17.04 31.42
CA VAL A 17 20.30 17.47 30.08
C VAL A 17 19.15 17.54 29.09
N LEU A 18 18.30 16.52 29.03
CA LEU A 18 17.09 16.50 28.18
C LEU A 18 16.14 17.65 28.52
N GLY A 19 15.96 17.95 29.81
CA GLY A 19 15.15 19.10 30.26
C GLY A 19 15.72 20.43 29.79
N ILE A 20 17.04 20.62 29.86
CA ILE A 20 17.71 21.84 29.38
C ILE A 20 17.56 21.98 27.87
N ILE A 21 17.74 20.89 27.10
CA ILE A 21 17.56 20.87 25.66
C ILE A 21 16.11 21.22 25.30
N PHE A 22 15.13 20.62 25.99
CA PHE A 22 13.73 20.92 25.78
C PHE A 22 13.39 22.39 26.06
N LEU A 23 13.89 22.96 27.14
CA LEU A 23 13.70 24.36 27.46
C LEU A 23 14.34 25.27 26.40
N TYR A 24 15.54 24.95 25.97
CA TYR A 24 16.22 25.69 24.89
C TYR A 24 15.40 25.69 23.59
N LEU A 25 14.92 24.51 23.16
CA LEU A 25 14.09 24.37 21.97
C LEU A 25 12.75 25.12 22.12
N TYR A 26 12.14 25.05 23.29
CA TYR A 26 10.90 25.77 23.62
C TYR A 26 11.08 27.28 23.49
N PHE A 27 12.15 27.85 24.09
CA PHE A 27 12.41 29.30 24.02
C PHE A 27 12.79 29.72 22.60
N LYS A 28 13.56 28.91 21.87
CA LYS A 28 13.89 29.16 20.47
C LYS A 28 12.65 29.17 19.56
N LEU A 29 11.77 28.20 19.74
CA LEU A 29 10.49 28.13 19.01
C LEU A 29 9.61 29.35 19.33
N LYS A 30 9.49 29.70 20.61
CA LYS A 30 8.72 30.87 21.06
C LYS A 30 9.28 32.17 20.48
N ALA A 31 10.59 32.32 20.43
CA ALA A 31 11.26 33.49 19.82
C ALA A 31 11.03 33.55 18.30
N SER A 32 11.09 32.41 17.61
CA SER A 32 10.81 32.33 16.17
C SER A 32 9.36 32.69 15.83
N ILE A 33 8.38 32.22 16.61
CA ILE A 33 6.96 32.57 16.43
C ILE A 33 6.77 34.08 16.66
N LYS A 34 7.40 34.65 17.69
CA LYS A 34 7.34 36.08 17.97
C LYS A 34 7.98 36.94 16.88
N SER A 35 9.07 36.45 16.26
CA SER A 35 9.74 37.15 15.15
C SER A 35 8.92 37.20 13.87
N LEU A 36 7.97 36.25 13.69
CA LEU A 36 7.02 36.23 12.57
C LEU A 36 5.81 37.17 12.78
N GLY A 37 5.73 37.84 13.93
CA GLY A 37 4.61 38.73 14.24
C GLY A 37 3.27 38.03 14.48
N ILE A 38 3.27 36.71 14.61
CA ILE A 38 2.07 35.87 14.74
C ILE A 38 1.77 35.67 16.23
N SER A 39 0.55 35.90 16.64
CA SER A 39 0.12 35.59 18.01
C SER A 39 -0.01 34.09 18.22
N LYS A 40 0.07 33.62 19.48
CA LYS A 40 -0.09 32.21 19.81
C LYS A 40 -1.45 31.66 19.35
N SER A 41 -2.50 32.44 19.42
CA SER A 41 -3.86 32.08 18.97
C SER A 41 -3.92 31.96 17.44
N GLU A 42 -3.31 32.86 16.71
CA GLU A 42 -3.23 32.80 15.24
C GLU A 42 -2.43 31.60 14.79
N PHE A 43 -1.30 31.30 15.45
CA PHE A 43 -0.51 30.12 15.15
C PHE A 43 -1.29 28.83 15.38
N MET A 44 -2.04 28.73 16.50
CA MET A 44 -2.89 27.58 16.77
C MET A 44 -4.06 27.47 15.78
N ASN A 45 -4.62 28.59 15.34
CA ASN A 45 -5.66 28.60 14.30
C ASN A 45 -5.09 28.14 12.96
N MET A 46 -3.90 28.61 12.56
CA MET A 46 -3.23 28.15 11.33
C MET A 46 -2.94 26.63 11.35
N ILE A 47 -2.55 26.07 12.51
CA ILE A 47 -2.37 24.63 12.65
C ILE A 47 -3.70 23.91 12.46
N LYS A 48 -4.78 24.37 13.12
CA LYS A 48 -6.12 23.77 12.98
C LYS A 48 -6.64 23.86 11.55
N GLU A 49 -6.49 25.01 10.90
CA GLU A 49 -6.86 25.18 9.49
C GLU A 49 -6.03 24.26 8.58
N GLY A 50 -4.72 24.11 8.84
CA GLY A 50 -3.86 23.18 8.12
C GLY A 50 -4.24 21.72 8.34
N GLU A 51 -4.68 21.33 9.54
CA GLU A 51 -5.21 20.00 9.83
C GLU A 51 -6.55 19.76 9.12
N GLU A 52 -7.44 20.74 9.12
CA GLU A 52 -8.71 20.70 8.40
C GLU A 52 -8.48 20.57 6.89
N ASP A 53 -7.65 21.43 6.31
CA ASP A 53 -7.28 21.37 4.89
C ASP A 53 -6.64 20.01 4.51
N SER A 54 -5.88 19.40 5.42
CA SER A 54 -5.23 18.11 5.17
C SER A 54 -6.23 16.97 4.98
N LYS A 55 -7.43 17.07 5.59
CA LYS A 55 -8.51 16.08 5.47
C LYS A 55 -9.07 16.03 4.04
N TYR A 56 -9.04 17.16 3.33
CA TYR A 56 -9.58 17.30 1.96
C TYR A 56 -8.49 17.28 0.89
N ARG A 57 -7.23 17.29 1.29
CA ARG A 57 -6.11 17.29 0.34
C ARG A 57 -5.77 15.87 -0.11
N HIS A 58 -5.78 15.65 -1.43
CA HIS A 58 -5.36 14.39 -2.01
C HIS A 58 -3.98 13.97 -1.55
N LYS A 59 -3.82 12.69 -1.23
CA LYS A 59 -2.54 12.15 -0.80
C LYS A 59 -1.50 12.36 -1.90
N SER A 60 -0.39 13.01 -1.55
CA SER A 60 0.71 13.20 -2.49
C SER A 60 1.41 11.87 -2.75
N ILE A 61 1.60 11.54 -4.03
CA ILE A 61 2.38 10.38 -4.45
C ILE A 61 3.63 10.82 -5.19
N SER A 62 4.73 10.14 -4.93
CA SER A 62 5.97 10.30 -5.67
C SER A 62 6.15 9.16 -6.66
N GLY A 63 6.66 9.46 -7.84
CA GLY A 63 6.96 8.48 -8.87
C GLY A 63 8.04 8.99 -9.81
N MET A 64 8.55 8.09 -10.61
CA MET A 64 9.58 8.34 -11.60
C MET A 64 9.07 8.06 -13.02
N SER A 65 7.77 8.28 -13.29
CA SER A 65 7.14 7.96 -14.58
C SER A 65 7.93 8.52 -15.75
N ASN A 66 8.27 9.81 -15.73
CA ASN A 66 9.02 10.45 -16.83
C ASN A 66 10.40 9.82 -17.07
N LEU A 67 11.04 9.29 -16.03
CA LEU A 67 12.34 8.63 -16.12
C LEU A 67 12.23 7.18 -16.59
N LEU A 68 11.18 6.48 -16.15
CA LEU A 68 11.02 5.05 -16.38
C LEU A 68 10.28 4.72 -17.69
N LEU A 69 9.32 5.56 -18.12
CA LEU A 69 8.54 5.34 -19.33
C LEU A 69 9.38 5.10 -20.60
N PRO A 70 10.41 5.89 -20.91
CA PRO A 70 11.22 5.64 -22.07
C PRO A 70 11.92 4.28 -22.06
N ARG A 71 12.33 3.82 -20.86
CA ARG A 71 12.95 2.53 -20.65
C ARG A 71 11.93 1.39 -20.81
N ILE A 72 10.74 1.55 -20.24
CA ILE A 72 9.64 0.57 -20.36
C ILE A 72 9.25 0.41 -21.83
N ILE A 73 9.04 1.51 -22.56
CA ILE A 73 8.65 1.50 -23.98
C ILE A 73 9.75 0.86 -24.84
N LYS A 74 11.03 1.09 -24.54
CA LYS A 74 12.15 0.43 -25.21
C LYS A 74 12.10 -1.09 -25.03
N ASP A 75 11.82 -1.55 -23.83
CA ASP A 75 11.78 -2.98 -23.50
C ASP A 75 10.47 -3.66 -23.90
N PHE A 76 9.39 -2.89 -23.95
CA PHE A 76 8.04 -3.32 -24.30
C PHE A 76 7.34 -2.27 -25.17
N PRO A 77 7.54 -2.31 -26.49
CA PRO A 77 7.03 -1.29 -27.42
C PRO A 77 5.50 -1.14 -27.42
N ASN A 78 4.77 -2.19 -27.07
CA ASN A 78 3.30 -2.18 -27.02
C ASN A 78 2.77 -1.76 -25.62
N PHE A 79 3.62 -1.19 -24.76
CA PHE A 79 3.20 -0.72 -23.44
C PHE A 79 2.23 0.45 -23.56
N SER A 80 1.13 0.33 -22.84
CA SER A 80 0.14 1.41 -22.68
C SER A 80 0.05 1.79 -21.19
N GLU A 81 0.42 3.02 -20.87
CA GLU A 81 0.33 3.56 -19.53
C GLU A 81 -1.13 3.63 -19.05
N SER A 82 -2.04 4.04 -19.95
CA SER A 82 -3.48 4.11 -19.65
C SER A 82 -4.09 2.74 -19.38
N GLU A 83 -3.67 1.71 -20.13
CA GLU A 83 -4.11 0.34 -19.88
C GLU A 83 -3.64 -0.16 -18.51
N LEU A 84 -2.36 0.08 -18.16
CA LEU A 84 -1.83 -0.27 -16.84
C LEU A 84 -2.62 0.42 -15.73
N TYR A 85 -2.87 1.73 -15.84
CA TYR A 85 -3.61 2.48 -14.82
C TYR A 85 -5.06 2.02 -14.68
N SER A 86 -5.74 1.75 -15.80
CA SER A 86 -7.09 1.16 -15.77
C SER A 86 -7.08 -0.22 -15.09
N LYS A 87 -6.05 -1.02 -15.32
CA LYS A 87 -5.88 -2.32 -14.63
C LYS A 87 -5.63 -2.15 -13.13
N VAL A 88 -4.85 -1.13 -12.72
CA VAL A 88 -4.66 -0.76 -11.30
C VAL A 88 -5.98 -0.46 -10.63
N GLU A 89 -6.78 0.44 -11.22
CA GLU A 89 -8.08 0.84 -10.68
C GLU A 89 -9.03 -0.36 -10.57
N THR A 90 -9.17 -1.12 -11.65
CA THR A 90 -10.04 -2.31 -11.67
C THR A 90 -9.62 -3.34 -10.62
N SER A 91 -8.31 -3.55 -10.43
CA SER A 91 -7.80 -4.49 -9.44
C SER A 91 -8.04 -4.02 -8.01
N LEU A 92 -7.82 -2.73 -7.71
CA LEU A 92 -8.10 -2.16 -6.39
C LEU A 92 -9.60 -2.19 -6.06
N LEU A 93 -10.46 -1.86 -7.03
CA LEU A 93 -11.92 -1.96 -6.86
C LEU A 93 -12.34 -3.41 -6.56
N ALA A 94 -11.79 -4.39 -7.29
CA ALA A 94 -12.09 -5.80 -7.04
C ALA A 94 -11.64 -6.25 -5.63
N ILE A 95 -10.52 -5.72 -5.13
CA ILE A 95 -10.04 -5.97 -3.77
C ILE A 95 -10.99 -5.36 -2.73
N PHE A 96 -11.40 -4.10 -2.88
CA PHE A 96 -12.31 -3.43 -1.96
C PHE A 96 -13.66 -4.14 -1.91
N HIS A 97 -14.27 -4.43 -3.05
CA HIS A 97 -15.51 -5.18 -3.11
C HIS A 97 -15.39 -6.60 -2.52
N SER A 98 -14.24 -7.26 -2.67
CA SER A 98 -14.02 -8.56 -2.04
C SER A 98 -14.06 -8.47 -0.51
N LEU A 99 -13.49 -7.42 0.07
CA LEU A 99 -13.50 -7.19 1.52
C LEU A 99 -14.90 -6.81 2.03
N GLU A 100 -15.66 -6.02 1.27
CA GLU A 100 -17.04 -5.64 1.60
C GLU A 100 -17.99 -6.83 1.56
N ASP A 101 -17.94 -7.59 0.45
CA ASP A 101 -18.87 -8.69 0.18
C ASP A 101 -18.53 -9.95 1.01
N GLY A 102 -17.31 -10.01 1.57
CA GLY A 102 -16.86 -11.15 2.35
C GLY A 102 -16.57 -12.40 1.51
N TYR A 103 -16.32 -12.25 0.21
CA TYR A 103 -15.82 -13.29 -0.69
C TYR A 103 -14.96 -12.68 -1.79
N VAL A 104 -14.02 -13.47 -2.33
CA VAL A 104 -13.10 -12.99 -3.37
C VAL A 104 -13.83 -12.85 -4.71
N GLN A 105 -13.74 -11.65 -5.29
CA GLN A 105 -14.34 -11.34 -6.58
C GLN A 105 -13.63 -12.09 -7.72
N LYS A 106 -14.40 -12.52 -8.74
CA LYS A 106 -13.88 -13.22 -9.92
C LYS A 106 -12.82 -12.46 -10.71
N LYS A 107 -12.81 -11.12 -10.61
CA LYS A 107 -11.84 -10.26 -11.27
C LYS A 107 -10.45 -10.28 -10.63
N VAL A 108 -10.30 -10.86 -9.44
CA VAL A 108 -9.00 -11.09 -8.82
C VAL A 108 -8.36 -12.31 -9.48
N GLU A 109 -7.33 -12.10 -10.28
CA GLU A 109 -6.80 -13.13 -11.19
C GLU A 109 -5.75 -14.02 -10.53
N LEU A 110 -4.79 -13.43 -9.75
CA LEU A 110 -3.70 -14.22 -9.19
C LEU A 110 -4.05 -14.89 -7.87
N ASN A 111 -3.71 -16.17 -7.76
CA ASN A 111 -3.94 -17.00 -6.57
C ASN A 111 -3.28 -16.43 -5.31
N ILE A 112 -2.11 -15.77 -5.41
CA ILE A 112 -1.48 -15.14 -4.26
C ILE A 112 -2.33 -13.99 -3.68
N ILE A 113 -2.97 -13.19 -4.54
CA ILE A 113 -3.89 -12.14 -4.09
C ILE A 113 -5.18 -12.76 -3.55
N LYS A 114 -5.70 -13.83 -4.22
CA LYS A 114 -6.88 -14.56 -3.74
C LYS A 114 -6.65 -15.09 -2.32
N SER A 115 -5.57 -15.82 -2.07
CA SER A 115 -5.28 -16.39 -0.75
C SER A 115 -5.08 -15.32 0.33
N ASN A 116 -4.40 -14.21 -0.01
CA ASN A 116 -4.25 -13.09 0.92
C ASN A 116 -5.59 -12.42 1.25
N LEU A 117 -6.47 -12.27 0.26
CA LEU A 117 -7.82 -11.74 0.47
C LEU A 117 -8.70 -12.70 1.26
N GLU A 118 -8.65 -14.00 0.97
CA GLU A 118 -9.37 -15.03 1.72
C GLU A 118 -8.98 -15.02 3.20
N SER A 119 -7.66 -14.92 3.49
CA SER A 119 -7.18 -14.78 4.86
C SER A 119 -7.73 -13.52 5.53
N LYS A 120 -7.65 -12.36 4.88
CA LYS A 120 -8.19 -11.10 5.44
C LYS A 120 -9.71 -11.16 5.64
N ILE A 121 -10.45 -11.74 4.69
CA ILE A 121 -11.89 -11.91 4.78
C ILE A 121 -12.25 -12.84 5.95
N LEU A 122 -11.48 -13.92 6.14
CA LEU A 122 -11.66 -14.83 7.27
C LEU A 122 -11.41 -14.12 8.60
N ASP A 123 -10.34 -13.30 8.69
CA ASP A 123 -10.03 -12.50 9.88
C ASP A 123 -11.15 -11.50 10.19
N LEU A 124 -11.70 -10.82 9.18
CA LEU A 124 -12.84 -9.92 9.34
C LEU A 124 -14.08 -10.69 9.86
N LYS A 125 -14.37 -11.86 9.29
CA LYS A 125 -15.49 -12.72 9.74
C LYS A 125 -15.29 -13.21 11.18
N ASN A 126 -14.11 -13.71 11.51
CA ASN A 126 -13.79 -14.22 12.84
C ASN A 126 -13.85 -13.12 13.91
N SER A 127 -13.50 -11.89 13.55
CA SER A 127 -13.60 -10.72 14.44
C SER A 127 -14.95 -10.01 14.37
N ASN A 128 -15.95 -10.59 13.68
CA ASN A 128 -17.26 -9.99 13.45
C ASN A 128 -17.18 -8.53 12.99
N THR A 129 -16.24 -8.27 12.06
CA THR A 129 -15.94 -6.94 11.54
C THR A 129 -16.46 -6.82 10.10
N LYS A 130 -17.13 -5.72 9.82
CA LYS A 130 -17.59 -5.32 8.49
C LYS A 130 -16.92 -4.04 8.07
N VAL A 131 -16.49 -3.97 6.83
CA VAL A 131 -15.90 -2.76 6.23
C VAL A 131 -16.71 -2.33 5.02
N ARG A 132 -16.73 -1.03 4.73
CA ARG A 132 -17.39 -0.47 3.55
C ARG A 132 -16.49 0.61 2.94
N PHE A 133 -16.50 0.67 1.60
CA PHE A 133 -15.77 1.65 0.79
C PHE A 133 -16.76 2.24 -0.22
N GLU A 134 -17.19 3.47 -0.02
CA GLU A 134 -18.21 4.11 -0.86
C GLU A 134 -17.61 5.30 -1.61
N ASP A 135 -18.09 5.53 -2.84
CA ASP A 135 -17.73 6.66 -3.69
C ASP A 135 -16.20 6.82 -3.86
N ILE A 136 -15.57 5.73 -4.32
CA ILE A 136 -14.13 5.64 -4.54
C ILE A 136 -13.75 6.50 -5.74
N VAL A 137 -12.81 7.42 -5.56
CA VAL A 137 -12.28 8.29 -6.62
C VAL A 137 -10.76 8.14 -6.70
N PHE A 138 -10.28 7.82 -7.87
CA PHE A 138 -8.84 7.78 -8.17
C PHE A 138 -8.39 9.14 -8.69
N HIS A 139 -7.32 9.69 -8.14
CA HIS A 139 -6.83 11.04 -8.48
C HIS A 139 -5.61 11.00 -9.36
N LYS A 140 -4.61 10.22 -8.98
CA LYS A 140 -3.32 10.21 -9.66
C LYS A 140 -2.66 8.84 -9.57
N HIS A 141 -1.99 8.47 -10.66
CA HIS A 141 -1.10 7.32 -10.73
C HIS A 141 0.31 7.77 -11.06
N ALA A 142 1.30 7.04 -10.58
CA ALA A 142 2.69 7.28 -10.94
C ALA A 142 3.48 5.97 -10.90
N ILE A 143 4.29 5.71 -11.92
CA ILE A 143 5.21 4.58 -11.92
C ILE A 143 6.34 4.87 -10.94
N LYS A 144 6.47 4.02 -9.94
CA LYS A 144 7.43 4.13 -8.83
C LYS A 144 8.68 3.28 -9.07
N GLY A 145 8.53 2.17 -9.80
CA GLY A 145 9.60 1.24 -10.09
C GLY A 145 9.35 0.44 -11.36
N TYR A 146 10.44 0.03 -11.99
CA TYR A 146 10.44 -0.85 -13.14
C TYR A 146 11.61 -1.82 -13.04
N GLU A 147 11.31 -3.09 -13.15
CA GLU A 147 12.28 -4.19 -13.15
C GLU A 147 12.01 -5.08 -14.35
N LYS A 148 13.08 -5.48 -15.04
CA LYS A 148 13.03 -6.48 -16.10
C LYS A 148 13.93 -7.63 -15.69
N THR A 149 13.34 -8.79 -15.61
CA THR A 149 14.04 -10.06 -15.37
C THR A 149 13.85 -10.99 -16.55
N ASP A 150 14.52 -12.14 -16.58
CA ASP A 150 14.34 -13.13 -17.62
C ASP A 150 12.90 -13.65 -17.63
N GLY A 151 12.18 -13.32 -18.70
CA GLY A 151 10.79 -13.71 -18.92
C GLY A 151 9.72 -12.82 -18.32
N VAL A 152 10.06 -11.81 -17.46
CA VAL A 152 9.07 -11.02 -16.72
C VAL A 152 9.41 -9.55 -16.69
N LEU A 153 8.39 -8.71 -16.84
CA LEU A 153 8.41 -7.29 -16.52
C LEU A 153 7.63 -7.05 -15.23
N ILE A 154 8.17 -6.21 -14.37
CA ILE A 154 7.55 -5.85 -13.10
C ILE A 154 7.45 -4.33 -13.04
N ILE A 155 6.25 -3.80 -12.81
CA ILE A 155 6.01 -2.37 -12.64
C ILE A 155 5.37 -2.13 -11.28
N THR A 156 5.94 -1.22 -10.51
CA THR A 156 5.38 -0.74 -9.26
C THR A 156 4.70 0.60 -9.50
N VAL A 157 3.42 0.70 -9.14
CA VAL A 157 2.60 1.90 -9.33
C VAL A 157 2.15 2.42 -7.98
N ALA A 158 2.33 3.72 -7.75
CA ALA A 158 1.68 4.45 -6.66
C ALA A 158 0.38 5.06 -7.18
N THR A 159 -0.69 4.95 -6.40
CA THR A 159 -2.01 5.46 -6.75
C THR A 159 -2.58 6.23 -5.57
N SER A 160 -2.95 7.50 -5.79
CA SER A 160 -3.68 8.33 -4.83
C SER A 160 -5.18 8.21 -5.10
N LEU A 161 -5.94 7.98 -4.04
CA LEU A 161 -7.39 7.82 -4.11
C LEU A 161 -8.06 8.29 -2.82
N GLU A 162 -9.37 8.47 -2.90
CA GLU A 162 -10.22 8.80 -1.77
C GLU A 162 -11.51 7.96 -1.79
N TYR A 163 -12.09 7.74 -0.62
CA TYR A 163 -13.36 7.07 -0.46
C TYR A 163 -13.98 7.38 0.90
N TYR A 164 -15.31 7.25 1.01
CA TYR A 164 -15.95 7.13 2.31
C TYR A 164 -15.68 5.74 2.88
N TYR A 165 -15.32 5.67 4.15
CA TYR A 165 -14.95 4.43 4.82
C TYR A 165 -15.73 4.26 6.11
N SER A 166 -16.20 3.05 6.37
CA SER A 166 -16.70 2.69 7.68
C SER A 166 -16.26 1.27 8.07
N CYS A 167 -15.99 1.10 9.35
CA CYS A 167 -15.63 -0.15 9.97
C CYS A 167 -16.53 -0.39 11.18
N GLU A 168 -17.31 -1.47 11.15
CA GLU A 168 -18.20 -1.89 12.21
C GLU A 168 -17.69 -3.20 12.81
N LYS A 169 -17.56 -3.28 14.12
CA LYS A 169 -17.19 -4.49 14.86
C LYS A 169 -18.23 -4.81 15.92
N ASP A 170 -18.74 -6.05 15.93
CA ASP A 170 -19.80 -6.52 16.86
C ASP A 170 -21.03 -5.60 16.86
N GLY A 171 -21.40 -5.08 15.67
CA GLY A 171 -22.53 -4.17 15.51
C GLY A 171 -22.29 -2.74 16.02
N LYS A 172 -21.05 -2.39 16.36
CA LYS A 172 -20.65 -1.05 16.80
C LYS A 172 -19.67 -0.44 15.79
N LEU A 173 -19.93 0.81 15.45
CA LEU A 173 -19.03 1.58 14.62
C LEU A 173 -17.71 1.85 15.35
N VAL A 174 -16.59 1.42 14.75
CA VAL A 174 -15.23 1.51 15.33
C VAL A 174 -14.42 2.58 14.65
N ASP A 175 -14.63 2.77 13.34
CA ASP A 175 -13.92 3.77 12.55
C ASP A 175 -14.84 4.25 11.41
N GLU A 176 -14.85 5.55 11.16
CA GLU A 176 -15.74 6.14 10.17
C GLU A 176 -15.18 7.43 9.56
N TYR A 177 -15.26 7.50 8.24
CA TYR A 177 -14.99 8.68 7.44
C TYR A 177 -16.22 8.97 6.59
N ARG A 178 -17.24 9.63 7.17
CA ARG A 178 -18.50 10.02 6.49
C ARG A 178 -18.63 11.51 6.25
N GLU A 179 -18.05 12.34 7.12
CA GLU A 179 -18.05 13.78 6.96
C GLU A 179 -17.13 14.21 5.82
N TYR A 180 -16.05 13.48 5.61
CA TYR A 180 -15.08 13.68 4.53
C TYR A 180 -14.54 12.34 4.07
N LYS A 181 -14.04 12.27 2.83
CA LYS A 181 -13.43 11.06 2.29
C LYS A 181 -12.06 10.84 2.89
N LYS A 182 -11.77 9.60 3.24
CA LYS A 182 -10.42 9.18 3.63
C LYS A 182 -9.47 9.36 2.45
N GLN A 183 -8.48 10.23 2.62
CA GLN A 183 -7.41 10.45 1.64
C GLN A 183 -6.30 9.43 1.85
N THR A 184 -6.02 8.60 0.86
CA THR A 184 -5.01 7.54 0.98
C THR A 184 -4.24 7.32 -0.31
N SER A 185 -3.19 6.52 -0.24
CA SER A 185 -2.49 6.01 -1.41
C SER A 185 -2.17 4.53 -1.28
N TYR A 186 -2.13 3.87 -2.41
CA TYR A 186 -1.76 2.47 -2.52
C TYR A 186 -0.55 2.30 -3.42
N THR A 187 0.37 1.47 -2.99
CA THR A 187 1.45 0.95 -3.83
C THR A 187 1.04 -0.43 -4.31
N THR A 188 0.98 -0.61 -5.62
CA THR A 188 0.64 -1.87 -6.28
C THR A 188 1.80 -2.36 -7.14
N ARG A 189 2.00 -3.67 -7.20
CA ARG A 189 3.02 -4.30 -8.02
C ARG A 189 2.35 -5.15 -9.09
N PHE A 190 2.67 -4.88 -10.34
CA PHE A 190 2.14 -5.58 -11.50
C PHE A 190 3.23 -6.39 -12.18
N ILE A 191 2.85 -7.56 -12.66
CA ILE A 191 3.71 -8.49 -13.38
C ILE A 191 3.14 -8.70 -14.77
N TYR A 192 4.02 -8.74 -15.78
CA TYR A 192 3.73 -9.16 -17.15
C TYR A 192 4.72 -10.23 -17.58
N VAL A 193 4.22 -11.40 -17.93
CA VAL A 193 5.06 -12.52 -18.40
C VAL A 193 5.16 -12.44 -19.91
N TYR A 194 6.34 -12.05 -20.42
CA TYR A 194 6.59 -11.95 -21.86
C TYR A 194 7.24 -13.21 -22.45
N ASP A 195 7.91 -14.02 -21.64
CA ASP A 195 8.57 -15.25 -22.03
C ASP A 195 8.37 -16.32 -20.93
N PRO A 196 7.37 -17.22 -21.12
CA PRO A 196 7.04 -18.24 -20.12
C PRO A 196 8.18 -19.24 -19.88
N GLU A 197 8.96 -19.59 -20.92
CA GLU A 197 10.04 -20.57 -20.78
C GLU A 197 11.19 -20.02 -19.93
N LYS A 198 11.46 -18.73 -20.02
CA LYS A 198 12.45 -18.05 -19.15
C LYS A 198 11.90 -17.78 -17.77
N TYR A 199 10.59 -17.57 -17.64
CA TYR A 199 9.93 -17.38 -16.35
C TYR A 199 10.20 -18.57 -15.41
N GLU A 200 10.22 -19.79 -15.91
CA GLU A 200 10.47 -21.00 -15.11
C GLU A 200 11.78 -20.93 -14.32
N LYS A 201 12.81 -20.27 -14.87
CA LYS A 201 14.11 -20.08 -14.21
C LYS A 201 14.08 -18.98 -13.15
N THR A 202 13.11 -18.08 -13.22
CA THR A 202 13.02 -16.86 -12.40
C THR A 202 11.84 -16.89 -11.41
N SER A 203 11.04 -17.98 -11.42
CA SER A 203 9.76 -18.08 -10.69
C SER A 203 9.85 -17.83 -9.19
N SER A 204 10.99 -18.13 -8.56
CA SER A 204 11.23 -17.85 -7.13
C SER A 204 11.30 -16.35 -6.80
N LEU A 205 11.64 -15.51 -7.78
CA LEU A 205 11.76 -14.05 -7.61
C LEU A 205 10.43 -13.32 -7.82
N VAL A 206 9.50 -13.94 -8.55
CA VAL A 206 8.23 -13.31 -8.94
C VAL A 206 7.10 -13.62 -7.96
N GLY A 207 7.28 -14.62 -7.09
CA GLY A 207 6.37 -14.88 -5.98
C GLY A 207 5.03 -15.50 -6.37
N ILE A 208 4.92 -16.17 -7.52
CA ILE A 208 3.73 -16.97 -7.82
C ILE A 208 3.87 -18.33 -7.14
N HIS A 209 3.01 -18.58 -6.17
CA HIS A 209 3.00 -19.80 -5.37
C HIS A 209 1.70 -20.58 -5.55
N CYS A 210 1.77 -21.89 -5.40
CA CYS A 210 0.58 -22.73 -5.39
C CYS A 210 -0.33 -22.36 -4.21
N PRO A 211 -1.64 -22.10 -4.42
CA PRO A 211 -2.56 -21.70 -3.35
C PRO A 211 -2.78 -22.81 -2.32
N ASN A 212 -2.56 -24.08 -2.71
CA ASN A 212 -2.81 -25.22 -1.83
C ASN A 212 -1.60 -25.57 -0.96
N CYS A 213 -0.36 -25.55 -1.50
CA CYS A 213 0.82 -26.01 -0.77
C CYS A 213 1.91 -24.95 -0.57
N GLY A 214 1.73 -23.73 -1.10
CA GLY A 214 2.68 -22.63 -0.97
C GLY A 214 3.97 -22.79 -1.78
N SER A 215 4.17 -23.91 -2.50
CA SER A 215 5.37 -24.10 -3.31
C SER A 215 5.39 -23.16 -4.52
N PRO A 216 6.57 -22.69 -4.97
CA PRO A 216 6.67 -21.83 -6.15
C PRO A 216 6.15 -22.57 -7.39
N VAL A 217 5.31 -21.88 -8.17
CA VAL A 217 4.84 -22.39 -9.47
C VAL A 217 5.95 -22.21 -10.47
N LYS A 218 6.58 -23.33 -10.88
CA LYS A 218 7.72 -23.31 -11.81
C LYS A 218 7.29 -23.21 -13.26
N GLU A 219 6.18 -23.85 -13.61
CA GLU A 219 5.65 -23.91 -14.98
C GLU A 219 4.27 -23.30 -15.03
N LEU A 220 4.13 -22.13 -15.65
CA LEU A 220 2.85 -21.44 -15.79
C LEU A 220 1.90 -22.12 -16.80
N SER A 221 2.45 -22.97 -17.67
CA SER A 221 1.71 -23.79 -18.63
C SER A 221 1.05 -25.02 -18.01
N ASN A 222 1.50 -25.45 -16.83
CA ASN A 222 0.96 -26.61 -16.15
C ASN A 222 -0.35 -26.27 -15.45
N LYS A 223 -1.38 -27.04 -15.78
CA LYS A 223 -2.70 -26.94 -15.11
C LYS A 223 -2.71 -27.51 -13.69
N HIS A 224 -1.63 -28.13 -13.25
CA HIS A 224 -1.51 -28.76 -11.95
C HIS A 224 -0.17 -28.43 -11.29
N CYS A 225 -0.20 -28.22 -9.99
CA CYS A 225 1.01 -27.99 -9.20
C CYS A 225 1.91 -29.23 -9.24
N SER A 226 3.18 -29.03 -9.61
CA SER A 226 4.19 -30.11 -9.67
C SER A 226 4.52 -30.72 -8.31
N TYR A 227 4.15 -30.08 -7.19
CA TYR A 227 4.42 -30.57 -5.84
C TYR A 227 3.23 -31.29 -5.19
N CYS A 228 2.03 -30.71 -5.28
CA CYS A 228 0.85 -31.25 -4.59
C CYS A 228 -0.26 -31.74 -5.53
N GLY A 229 -0.10 -31.59 -6.85
CA GLY A 229 -1.07 -32.02 -7.85
C GLY A 229 -2.36 -31.20 -7.91
N SER A 230 -2.54 -30.15 -7.06
CA SER A 230 -3.73 -29.31 -7.10
C SER A 230 -3.82 -28.56 -8.43
N GLY A 231 -5.05 -28.34 -8.92
CA GLY A 231 -5.31 -27.56 -10.11
C GLY A 231 -4.78 -26.13 -9.97
N LEU A 232 -4.11 -25.65 -11.02
CA LEU A 232 -3.71 -24.25 -11.18
C LEU A 232 -4.63 -23.63 -12.22
N GLU A 233 -5.12 -22.42 -11.97
CA GLU A 233 -5.91 -21.72 -12.98
C GLU A 233 -5.02 -21.27 -14.15
N ASP A 234 -5.59 -21.28 -15.36
CA ASP A 234 -4.91 -20.78 -16.56
C ASP A 234 -4.63 -19.27 -16.38
N ILE A 235 -3.35 -18.91 -16.29
CA ILE A 235 -2.94 -17.51 -16.24
C ILE A 235 -2.82 -17.01 -17.67
N ASN A 236 -3.54 -15.94 -18.01
CA ASN A 236 -3.38 -15.29 -19.32
C ASN A 236 -2.02 -14.57 -19.38
N LEU A 237 -0.99 -15.26 -19.87
CA LEU A 237 0.41 -14.82 -19.89
C LEU A 237 0.68 -13.52 -20.66
N LYS A 238 -0.31 -13.00 -21.40
CA LYS A 238 -0.20 -11.75 -22.19
C LYS A 238 -0.98 -10.58 -21.56
N SER A 239 -1.10 -10.58 -20.25
CA SER A 239 -1.83 -9.57 -19.48
C SER A 239 -1.02 -9.10 -18.29
N TRP A 240 -1.34 -7.92 -17.78
CA TRP A 240 -0.81 -7.42 -16.51
C TRP A 240 -1.59 -8.01 -15.35
N PHE A 241 -0.89 -8.55 -14.35
CA PHE A 241 -1.46 -9.11 -13.12
C PHE A 241 -0.99 -8.32 -11.91
N ILE A 242 -1.89 -8.01 -11.01
CA ILE A 242 -1.53 -7.51 -9.69
C ILE A 242 -0.94 -8.65 -8.85
N SER A 243 0.29 -8.49 -8.37
CA SER A 243 0.98 -9.46 -7.51
C SER A 243 1.07 -9.02 -6.06
N GLU A 244 0.99 -7.72 -5.82
CA GLU A 244 1.04 -7.15 -4.48
C GLU A 244 0.25 -5.84 -4.44
N TYR A 245 -0.39 -5.56 -3.31
CA TYR A 245 -0.97 -4.26 -3.00
C TYR A 245 -0.76 -3.92 -1.54
N LYS A 246 -0.52 -2.65 -1.27
CA LYS A 246 -0.31 -2.15 0.08
C LYS A 246 -0.83 -0.72 0.19
N GLU A 247 -1.59 -0.43 1.24
CA GLU A 247 -1.92 0.93 1.62
C GLU A 247 -0.67 1.60 2.21
N ASP A 248 -0.31 2.76 1.68
CA ASP A 248 0.82 3.54 2.20
C ASP A 248 0.36 4.29 3.45
N LYS A 249 1.18 4.30 4.48
CA LYS A 249 0.90 4.99 5.76
C LYS A 249 1.30 6.46 5.70
#